data_33da609655fee4931f795deed0ab7aa1
#
_entry.id   33da609655fee4931f795deed0ab7aa1
#
_cell.length_a   1.000
_cell.length_b   1.000
_cell.length_c   1.000
_cell.angle_alpha   90.00
_cell.angle_beta   90.00
_cell.angle_gamma   90.00
#
_symmetry.space_group_name_H-M   'P 1'
#
loop_
_entity.id
_entity.type
_entity.pdbx_description
1 polymer ?
#
loop_
_entity_poly.entity_id
_entity_poly.type
_entity_poly.pdbx_seq_one_letter_code
_entity_poly.pdbx_strand_id
1 'polypeptide(L)' 'MKKLITLEIGNSSWWKNRKYRREAAAKIREIRRKGYDIQLLKKYRLDESNTILYGDYVIKNKNKKSNP' A
#
# COMPACT_ATOMS: atom_id res chain seq x y z
N MET A 1 -2.18 -6.30 16.35
CA MET A 1 -0.85 -6.44 15.75
C MET A 1 -0.67 -5.48 14.58
N LYS A 2 0.48 -4.83 14.52
CA LYS A 2 0.79 -3.91 13.42
C LYS A 2 1.88 -4.48 12.55
N LYS A 3 1.77 -4.28 11.27
CA LYS A 3 2.78 -4.71 10.32
C LYS A 3 2.99 -3.61 9.30
N LEU A 4 4.24 -3.34 8.98
CA LEU A 4 4.57 -2.33 7.98
C LEU A 4 4.92 -2.99 6.67
N ILE A 5 4.39 -2.47 5.58
CA ILE A 5 4.74 -2.94 4.25
C ILE A 5 4.96 -1.75 3.34
N THR A 6 5.75 -1.96 2.29
CA THR A 6 6.02 -0.94 1.30
C THR A 6 5.54 -1.44 -0.06
N LEU A 7 4.78 -0.62 -0.76
CA LEU A 7 4.27 -0.97 -2.08
C LEU A 7 4.71 0.07 -3.09
N GLU A 8 4.93 -0.36 -4.33
CA GLU A 8 5.14 0.55 -5.44
C GLU A 8 3.78 1.03 -5.89
N ILE A 9 3.54 2.33 -5.80
CA ILE A 9 2.23 2.89 -6.10
C ILE A 9 2.24 3.84 -7.27
N GLY A 10 3.38 4.05 -7.91
CA GLY A 10 3.45 4.89 -9.09
C GLY A 10 4.76 4.72 -9.82
N ASN A 11 4.79 5.19 -11.07
CA ASN A 11 5.97 5.08 -11.91
C ASN A 11 5.91 6.18 -12.96
N SER A 12 7.08 6.68 -13.40
CA SER A 12 7.13 7.73 -14.39
C SER A 12 6.72 7.23 -15.78
N SER A 13 6.88 5.93 -16.06
CA SER A 13 6.39 5.32 -17.29
C SER A 13 4.89 5.11 -17.16
N TRP A 14 4.10 5.67 -18.10
CA TRP A 14 2.64 5.63 -17.96
C TRP A 14 2.09 4.20 -17.87
N TRP A 15 2.64 3.26 -18.66
CA TRP A 15 2.12 1.89 -18.65
C TRP A 15 2.52 1.13 -17.40
N LYS A 16 3.73 1.39 -16.88
CA LYS A 16 4.14 0.78 -15.62
C LYS A 16 3.38 1.38 -14.46
N ASN A 17 3.10 2.68 -14.55
CA ASN A 17 2.32 3.34 -13.52
C ASN A 17 0.93 2.71 -13.39
N ARG A 18 0.27 2.45 -14.52
CA ARG A 18 -1.03 1.79 -14.50
C ARG A 18 -0.94 0.41 -13.87
N LYS A 19 0.08 -0.34 -14.27
CA LYS A 19 0.26 -1.71 -13.78
C LYS A 19 0.49 -1.73 -12.27
N TYR A 20 1.42 -0.93 -11.79
CA TYR A 20 1.77 -0.94 -10.37
C TYR A 20 0.66 -0.39 -9.50
N ARG A 21 -0.03 0.63 -9.96
CA ARG A 21 -1.17 1.16 -9.20
C ARG A 21 -2.29 0.13 -9.09
N ARG A 22 -2.52 -0.61 -10.16
CA ARG A 22 -3.54 -1.67 -10.14
C ARG A 22 -3.15 -2.78 -9.18
N GLU A 23 -1.87 -3.18 -9.21
CA GLU A 23 -1.39 -4.24 -8.33
C GLU A 23 -1.45 -3.80 -6.87
N ALA A 24 -1.08 -2.57 -6.60
CA ALA A 24 -1.14 -2.06 -5.23
C ALA A 24 -2.58 -2.01 -4.74
N ALA A 25 -3.50 -1.56 -5.59
CA ALA A 25 -4.91 -1.50 -5.22
C ALA A 25 -5.46 -2.90 -4.96
N ALA A 26 -5.05 -3.87 -5.77
CA ALA A 26 -5.49 -5.26 -5.57
C ALA A 26 -4.96 -5.81 -4.25
N LYS A 27 -3.72 -5.50 -3.91
CA LYS A 27 -3.10 -5.95 -2.67
C LYS A 27 -3.83 -5.36 -1.47
N ILE A 28 -4.12 -4.07 -1.52
CA ILE A 28 -4.84 -3.40 -0.45
C ILE A 28 -6.23 -3.99 -0.29
N ARG A 29 -6.91 -4.24 -1.41
CA ARG A 29 -8.25 -4.82 -1.37
C ARG A 29 -8.23 -6.20 -0.75
N GLU A 30 -7.23 -7.01 -1.09
CA GLU A 30 -7.11 -8.35 -0.55
C GLU A 30 -6.89 -8.31 0.96
N ILE A 31 -6.05 -7.40 1.43
CA ILE A 31 -5.77 -7.26 2.86
C ILE A 31 -7.03 -6.88 3.61
N ARG A 32 -7.83 -5.97 3.05
CA ARG A 32 -9.09 -5.57 3.68
C ARG A 32 -10.10 -6.71 3.70
N ARG A 33 -10.08 -7.51 2.63
CA ARG A 33 -11.01 -8.65 2.55
C ARG A 33 -10.72 -9.66 3.66
N LYS A 34 -9.46 -9.77 4.06
CA LYS A 34 -9.09 -10.70 5.12
C LYS A 34 -9.42 -10.19 6.52
N GLY A 35 -9.99 -9.02 6.62
CA GLY A 35 -10.40 -8.47 7.91
C GLY A 35 -9.37 -7.55 8.55
N TYR A 36 -8.38 -7.10 7.79
CA TYR A 36 -7.39 -6.15 8.29
C TYR A 36 -7.72 -4.76 7.80
N ASP A 37 -7.20 -3.78 8.51
CA ASP A 37 -7.26 -2.40 8.10
C ASP A 37 -5.87 -2.02 7.59
N ILE A 38 -5.80 -1.24 6.52
CA ILE A 38 -4.54 -0.80 5.97
C ILE A 38 -4.61 0.70 5.73
N GLN A 39 -3.55 1.40 6.10
CA GLN A 39 -3.54 2.84 6.07
C GLN A 39 -2.21 3.34 5.52
N LEU A 40 -2.27 4.30 4.62
CA LEU A 40 -1.06 4.90 4.05
C LEU A 40 -0.43 5.83 5.08
N LEU A 41 0.87 5.64 5.34
CA LEU A 41 1.61 6.48 6.25
C LEU A 41 2.33 7.59 5.53
N LYS A 42 3.04 7.26 4.46
CA LYS A 42 3.76 8.27 3.69
C LYS A 42 4.05 7.77 2.28
N LYS A 43 4.31 8.71 1.38
CA LYS A 43 4.71 8.44 0.01
C LYS A 43 6.07 9.08 -0.22
N TYR A 44 6.92 8.42 -0.98
CA TYR A 44 8.27 8.93 -1.22
C TYR A 44 8.90 8.28 -2.44
N ARG A 45 9.99 8.85 -2.91
CA ARG A 45 10.80 8.29 -3.98
C ARG A 45 12.21 8.11 -3.46
N LEU A 46 12.76 6.92 -3.67
CA LEU A 46 14.09 6.60 -3.17
C LEU A 46 15.18 6.86 -4.19
N ASP A 47 14.88 6.63 -5.46
CA ASP A 47 15.91 6.73 -6.48
C ASP A 47 16.10 8.17 -6.94
N GLU A 48 17.29 8.49 -7.44
CA GLU A 48 17.58 9.82 -7.87
C GLU A 48 16.80 10.21 -9.10
N SER A 49 16.41 9.24 -9.91
CA SER A 49 15.64 9.53 -11.12
C SER A 49 14.17 9.83 -10.81
N ASN A 50 13.73 9.59 -9.59
CA ASN A 50 12.34 9.77 -9.19
C ASN A 50 11.39 8.98 -10.07
N THR A 51 11.83 7.78 -10.46
CA THR A 51 11.08 6.96 -11.38
C THR A 51 9.95 6.22 -10.69
N ILE A 52 10.18 5.74 -9.48
CA ILE A 52 9.22 4.90 -8.78
C ILE A 52 8.74 5.59 -7.52
N LEU A 53 7.43 5.63 -7.34
CA LEU A 53 6.82 6.18 -6.14
C LEU A 53 6.45 5.03 -5.22
N TYR A 54 6.89 5.11 -3.99
CA TYR A 54 6.61 4.10 -2.97
C TYR A 54 5.62 4.63 -1.95
N GLY A 55 4.87 3.73 -1.37
CA GLY A 55 3.99 4.07 -0.26
C GLY A 55 4.23 3.11 0.89
N ASP A 56 4.46 3.66 2.07
CA ASP A 56 4.56 2.85 3.28
C ASP A 56 3.20 2.78 3.93
N TYR A 57 2.77 1.56 4.23
CA TYR A 57 1.46 1.32 4.81
C TYR A 57 1.59 0.58 6.12
N VAL A 58 0.65 0.82 7.01
CA VAL A 58 0.54 0.04 8.24
C VAL A 58 -0.71 -0.82 8.16
N ILE A 59 -0.57 -2.09 8.52
CA ILE A 59 -1.67 -3.03 8.55
C ILE A 59 -2.02 -3.29 10.00
N LYS A 60 -3.27 -3.13 10.36
CA LYS A 60 -3.75 -3.34 11.70
C LYS A 60 -4.84 -4.39 11.73
N ASN A 61 -4.98 -5.06 12.83
CA ASN A 61 -6.06 -6.02 12.99
C ASN A 61 -7.37 -5.27 13.20
N LYS A 62 -8.26 -5.37 12.24
CA LYS A 62 -9.51 -4.63 12.27
C LYS A 62 -10.52 -5.24 13.22
N ASN A 63 -10.39 -6.53 13.50
CA ASN A 63 -11.36 -7.21 14.31
C ASN A 63 -11.32 -6.92 15.78
N LYS A 64 -10.48 -6.16 16.21
CA LYS A 64 -10.45 -5.93 17.53
C LYS A 64 -11.51 -5.12 18.04
N LYS A 65 -12.03 -5.14 18.06
CA LYS A 65 -12.94 -4.67 18.67
C LYS A 65 -13.88 -4.92 18.87
N SER A 66 -13.90 -5.15 18.81
CA SER A 66 -14.81 -5.48 19.00
C SER A 66 -15.40 -5.31 19.82
N ASN A 67 -15.26 -5.12 20.21
CA ASN A 67 -15.85 -4.99 20.92
C ASN A 67 -16.30 -4.84 21.42
N PRO A 68 -16.70 -4.75 21.53
CA PRO A 68 -17.39 -4.64 22.17
C PRO A 68 -17.66 -4.73 22.61
#